data_84e2d36f15106402ae5e0e1ffba9d943
#
_entry.id   84e2d36f15106402ae5e0e1ffba9d943
#
_cell.length_a   1.000
_cell.length_b   1.000
_cell.length_c   1.000
_cell.angle_alpha   90.00
_cell.angle_beta   90.00
_cell.angle_gamma   90.00
#
_symmetry.space_group_name_H-M   'P 1'
#
loop_
_entity.id
_entity.type
_entity.pdbx_description
1 polymer ?
#
loop_
_entity_poly.entity_id
_entity_poly.type
_entity_poly.pdbx_seq_one_letter_code
_entity_poly.pdbx_strand_id
1 'polypeptide(L)'
;TGSYLNKDDISVSGLWWLGSLDTGRGTYYKVAPKFPGQTVTSSLFYGPNTALFNPTLGAGNVRIVGSYEYKQGAPYTLNHGVMFTGPLDGSKGNWTQIDVPTNSLTTVGVSVCNTIPHSTMGDLVVGNYDLTTNLSKPIPNAGTGNAFIYHITSKAWTILAPTNAGTAPSGTTAYGIWQNGSNSSSYTIAGGADNNGTNTAFLVDYDTSKGTFTNLTYFADTSTPGFTHFEGITGREGGYNLIATTTNGPAFVSVNRTATGFGPAKWTPLNYPGSTMTTGNTVYQNYGLGIYFGLGGLSVENSYVARLKP
;
A
#
# COMPACT_ATOMS: atom_id res chain seq x y z
N THR A 1 -6.72 2.27 8.69
CA THR A 1 -7.16 3.13 7.56
C THR A 1 -8.02 2.33 6.62
N GLY A 2 -8.85 3.01 5.83
CA GLY A 2 -9.76 2.39 4.88
C GLY A 2 -10.71 3.41 4.26
N SER A 3 -11.85 2.91 3.83
CA SER A 3 -12.92 3.70 3.25
C SER A 3 -14.28 3.19 3.70
N TYR A 4 -15.31 3.97 3.48
CA TYR A 4 -16.71 3.57 3.70
C TYR A 4 -17.59 4.09 2.56
N LEU A 5 -18.64 3.35 2.28
CA LEU A 5 -19.65 3.77 1.32
C LEU A 5 -20.69 4.65 2.03
N ASN A 6 -20.98 5.83 1.50
CA ASN A 6 -22.05 6.68 2.00
C ASN A 6 -23.42 6.08 1.64
N LYS A 7 -24.37 6.16 2.56
CA LYS A 7 -25.70 5.55 2.35
C LYS A 7 -26.55 6.27 1.30
N ASP A 8 -26.36 7.58 1.16
CA ASP A 8 -27.22 8.46 0.37
C ASP A 8 -26.61 8.84 -0.99
N ASP A 9 -25.36 8.52 -1.18
CA ASP A 9 -24.68 8.60 -2.46
C ASP A 9 -23.79 7.36 -2.63
N ILE A 10 -23.41 7.04 -3.83
CA ILE A 10 -22.52 5.92 -4.14
C ILE A 10 -21.05 6.28 -3.98
N SER A 11 -20.75 7.43 -3.39
CA SER A 11 -19.38 7.88 -3.19
C SER A 11 -18.69 7.12 -2.05
N VAL A 12 -17.41 6.90 -2.20
CA VAL A 12 -16.55 6.26 -1.23
C VAL A 12 -15.74 7.34 -0.52
N SER A 13 -15.80 7.36 0.80
CA SER A 13 -15.06 8.34 1.62
C SER A 13 -14.01 7.65 2.49
N GLY A 14 -12.86 8.29 2.63
CA GLY A 14 -11.78 7.79 3.46
C GLY A 14 -12.11 7.86 4.95
N LEU A 15 -11.58 6.89 5.69
CA LEU A 15 -11.65 6.85 7.14
C LEU A 15 -10.36 6.30 7.74
N TRP A 16 -10.14 6.61 9.01
CA TRP A 16 -9.27 5.80 9.86
C TRP A 16 -9.95 5.50 11.19
N TRP A 17 -9.48 4.44 11.79
CA TRP A 17 -9.92 3.99 13.09
C TRP A 17 -8.73 4.01 14.06
N LEU A 18 -8.96 4.54 15.25
CA LEU A 18 -8.00 4.54 16.34
C LEU A 18 -8.56 3.74 17.50
N GLY A 19 -7.92 2.65 17.85
CA GLY A 19 -8.41 1.77 18.90
C GLY A 19 -7.52 0.58 19.18
N SER A 20 -8.00 -0.30 20.03
CA SER A 20 -7.32 -1.53 20.43
C SER A 20 -7.73 -2.70 19.54
N LEU A 21 -6.78 -3.32 18.86
CA LEU A 21 -7.00 -4.52 18.05
C LEU A 21 -7.43 -5.72 18.88
N ASP A 22 -7.06 -5.78 20.19
CA ASP A 22 -7.45 -6.87 21.09
C ASP A 22 -8.92 -6.82 21.49
N THR A 23 -9.47 -5.61 21.67
CA THR A 23 -10.85 -5.44 22.18
C THR A 23 -11.83 -5.01 21.10
N GLY A 24 -11.35 -4.56 19.93
CA GLY A 24 -12.15 -3.96 18.88
C GLY A 24 -12.76 -2.60 19.26
N ARG A 25 -12.41 -2.04 20.42
CA ARG A 25 -12.93 -0.74 20.89
C ARG A 25 -12.09 0.38 20.32
N GLY A 26 -12.74 1.39 19.74
CA GLY A 26 -12.06 2.53 19.16
C GLY A 26 -13.01 3.55 18.55
N THR A 27 -12.45 4.58 17.96
CA THR A 27 -13.17 5.68 17.33
C THR A 27 -12.87 5.73 15.85
N TYR A 28 -13.90 5.87 15.03
CA TYR A 28 -13.79 6.13 13.60
C TYR A 28 -13.73 7.63 13.34
N TYR A 29 -12.77 8.04 12.51
CA TYR A 29 -12.64 9.39 12.01
C TYR A 29 -12.89 9.37 10.51
N LYS A 30 -13.97 10.07 10.09
CA LYS A 30 -14.33 10.23 8.68
C LYS A 30 -13.70 11.52 8.19
N VAL A 31 -12.92 11.42 7.14
CA VAL A 31 -12.17 12.56 6.62
C VAL A 31 -12.12 12.50 5.09
N ALA A 32 -12.05 13.67 4.49
CA ALA A 32 -11.86 13.79 3.05
C ALA A 32 -10.72 14.79 2.77
N PRO A 33 -9.93 14.55 1.73
CA PRO A 33 -8.94 15.52 1.28
C PRO A 33 -9.58 16.87 0.99
N LYS A 34 -8.85 17.94 1.30
CA LYS A 34 -9.33 19.33 1.08
C LYS A 34 -8.28 20.08 0.27
N PHE A 35 -8.64 20.42 -0.96
CA PHE A 35 -7.81 21.21 -1.85
C PHE A 35 -8.61 22.39 -2.40
N PRO A 36 -8.03 23.61 -2.47
CA PRO A 36 -8.70 24.76 -3.05
C PRO A 36 -9.16 24.50 -4.49
N GLY A 37 -10.41 24.77 -4.78
CA GLY A 37 -10.99 24.62 -6.12
C GLY A 37 -11.32 23.18 -6.54
N GLN A 38 -11.11 22.19 -5.68
CA GLN A 38 -11.45 20.79 -5.97
C GLN A 38 -12.67 20.34 -5.14
N THR A 39 -13.62 19.68 -5.80
CA THR A 39 -14.71 18.97 -5.13
C THR A 39 -14.38 17.48 -5.14
N VAL A 40 -13.92 16.96 -4.02
CA VAL A 40 -13.57 15.55 -3.86
C VAL A 40 -14.84 14.70 -3.97
N THR A 41 -14.80 13.68 -4.82
CA THR A 41 -15.91 12.76 -5.08
C THR A 41 -15.67 11.38 -4.47
N SER A 42 -14.42 10.97 -4.32
CA SER A 42 -14.04 9.69 -3.73
C SER A 42 -12.70 9.81 -3.03
N SER A 43 -12.47 9.02 -1.98
CA SER A 43 -11.16 8.89 -1.34
C SER A 43 -11.00 7.53 -0.65
N LEU A 44 -9.79 6.97 -0.74
CA LEU A 44 -9.39 5.74 -0.07
C LEU A 44 -8.07 5.98 0.64
N PHE A 45 -7.98 5.53 1.90
CA PHE A 45 -6.73 5.64 2.65
C PHE A 45 -6.15 4.26 2.94
N TYR A 46 -4.83 4.19 2.79
CA TYR A 46 -4.03 2.98 2.99
C TYR A 46 -3.12 3.13 4.21
N GLY A 47 -1.82 2.95 4.07
CA GLY A 47 -0.89 2.90 5.17
C GLY A 47 -0.84 4.14 6.06
N PRO A 48 -1.04 4.02 7.39
CA PRO A 48 -0.73 5.06 8.35
C PRO A 48 0.70 4.92 8.86
N ASN A 49 1.29 6.05 9.26
CA ASN A 49 2.45 6.10 10.12
C ASN A 49 2.18 7.02 11.31
N THR A 50 2.64 6.65 12.48
CA THR A 50 2.42 7.39 13.73
C THR A 50 3.74 7.70 14.41
N ALA A 51 3.70 8.55 15.44
CA ALA A 51 4.87 8.86 16.26
C ALA A 51 5.51 7.63 16.92
N LEU A 52 4.80 6.51 17.02
CA LEU A 52 5.36 5.24 17.53
C LEU A 52 6.52 4.73 16.66
N PHE A 53 6.38 4.84 15.34
CA PHE A 53 7.39 4.38 14.36
C PHE A 53 8.13 5.54 13.69
N ASN A 54 7.60 6.75 13.76
CA ASN A 54 8.22 7.96 13.25
C ASN A 54 8.08 9.10 14.29
N PRO A 55 9.00 9.17 15.26
CA PRO A 55 8.95 10.17 16.33
C PRO A 55 8.94 11.63 15.83
N THR A 56 9.43 11.90 14.61
CA THR A 56 9.43 13.25 14.02
C THR A 56 8.03 13.79 13.73
N LEU A 57 7.01 12.94 13.67
CA LEU A 57 5.62 13.36 13.54
C LEU A 57 5.09 14.06 14.81
N GLY A 58 5.71 13.80 15.96
CA GLY A 58 5.23 14.28 17.25
C GLY A 58 4.03 13.50 17.79
N ALA A 59 3.90 13.47 19.11
CA ALA A 59 2.82 12.76 19.78
C ALA A 59 1.44 13.26 19.32
N GLY A 60 0.49 12.34 19.12
CA GLY A 60 -0.88 12.67 18.70
C GLY A 60 -1.04 12.98 17.22
N ASN A 61 0.02 12.92 16.42
CA ASN A 61 -0.05 13.09 14.98
C ASN A 61 0.05 11.76 14.22
N VAL A 62 -0.48 11.78 13.00
CA VAL A 62 -0.43 10.68 12.05
C VAL A 62 -0.06 11.21 10.66
N ARG A 63 0.64 10.40 9.89
CA ARG A 63 0.75 10.54 8.44
C ARG A 63 -0.03 9.41 7.79
N ILE A 64 -0.89 9.74 6.83
CA ILE A 64 -1.71 8.77 6.10
C ILE A 64 -1.54 9.05 4.63
N VAL A 65 -1.47 8.00 3.84
CA VAL A 65 -1.41 8.08 2.38
C VAL A 65 -2.59 7.35 1.77
N GLY A 66 -2.91 7.69 0.53
CA GLY A 66 -4.00 7.09 -0.20
C GLY A 66 -4.24 7.75 -1.54
N SER A 67 -5.42 7.53 -2.08
CA SER A 67 -5.85 8.16 -3.33
C SER A 67 -7.17 8.88 -3.15
N TYR A 68 -7.45 9.81 -4.06
CA TYR A 68 -8.71 10.51 -4.13
C TYR A 68 -9.06 10.86 -5.57
N GLU A 69 -10.34 11.06 -5.80
CA GLU A 69 -10.87 11.60 -7.03
C GLU A 69 -11.60 12.90 -6.75
N TYR A 70 -11.58 13.83 -7.68
CA TYR A 70 -12.38 15.04 -7.60
C TYR A 70 -13.11 15.29 -8.92
N LYS A 71 -14.18 16.09 -8.87
CA LYS A 71 -14.97 16.44 -10.04
C LYS A 71 -14.09 17.23 -11.02
N GLN A 72 -13.70 16.58 -12.09
CA GLN A 72 -13.02 17.18 -13.23
C GLN A 72 -14.04 17.45 -14.34
N GLY A 73 -13.79 18.43 -15.20
CA GLY A 73 -14.69 18.77 -16.31
C GLY A 73 -14.76 17.75 -17.44
N ALA A 74 -14.02 16.65 -17.36
CA ALA A 74 -13.98 15.57 -18.34
C ALA A 74 -14.70 14.32 -17.82
N PRO A 75 -15.11 13.37 -18.71
CA PRO A 75 -15.91 12.21 -18.32
C PRO A 75 -15.15 11.14 -17.51
N TYR A 76 -13.89 11.36 -17.18
CA TYR A 76 -13.06 10.36 -16.50
C TYR A 76 -12.46 10.95 -15.22
N THR A 77 -12.67 10.25 -14.12
CA THR A 77 -11.98 10.49 -12.85
C THR A 77 -10.64 9.78 -12.85
N LEU A 78 -9.59 10.48 -12.48
CA LEU A 78 -8.27 9.92 -12.26
C LEU A 78 -8.04 9.80 -10.76
N ASN A 79 -7.37 8.72 -10.35
CA ASN A 79 -6.91 8.60 -8.97
C ASN A 79 -5.67 9.47 -8.77
N HIS A 80 -5.80 10.47 -7.92
CA HIS A 80 -4.70 11.32 -7.49
C HIS A 80 -4.12 10.80 -6.18
N GLY A 81 -2.81 10.79 -6.07
CA GLY A 81 -2.14 10.45 -4.82
C GLY A 81 -2.32 11.55 -3.78
N VAL A 82 -2.54 11.15 -2.53
CA VAL A 82 -2.70 12.07 -1.41
C VAL A 82 -1.93 11.63 -0.19
N MET A 83 -1.41 12.61 0.54
CA MET A 83 -0.81 12.45 1.86
C MET A 83 -1.44 13.45 2.84
N PHE A 84 -1.86 12.95 3.99
CA PHE A 84 -2.26 13.75 5.15
C PHE A 84 -1.17 13.69 6.21
N THR A 85 -0.88 14.83 6.86
CA THR A 85 -0.04 14.88 8.05
C THR A 85 -0.68 15.84 9.06
N GLY A 86 -1.02 15.35 10.25
CA GLY A 86 -1.68 16.14 11.26
C GLY A 86 -2.18 15.32 12.44
N PRO A 87 -3.03 15.93 13.30
CA PRO A 87 -3.59 15.28 14.47
C PRO A 87 -4.39 14.02 14.12
N LEU A 88 -4.36 13.04 15.02
CA LEU A 88 -5.09 11.77 14.91
C LEU A 88 -6.61 11.95 14.74
N ASP A 89 -7.19 13.04 15.22
CA ASP A 89 -8.62 13.34 15.07
C ASP A 89 -8.98 13.96 13.71
N GLY A 90 -8.00 14.26 12.86
CA GLY A 90 -8.22 14.86 11.54
C GLY A 90 -8.72 16.30 11.56
N SER A 91 -8.84 16.95 12.75
CA SER A 91 -9.43 18.28 12.92
C SER A 91 -8.61 19.39 12.25
N LYS A 92 -7.30 19.25 12.27
CA LYS A 92 -6.34 20.16 11.66
C LYS A 92 -5.22 19.31 11.03
N GLY A 93 -4.74 19.71 9.89
CA GLY A 93 -3.66 18.98 9.25
C GLY A 93 -3.41 19.51 7.85
N ASN A 94 -2.36 19.00 7.26
CA ASN A 94 -1.92 19.38 5.93
C ASN A 94 -2.22 18.25 4.94
N TRP A 95 -2.97 18.56 3.90
CA TRP A 95 -3.20 17.70 2.75
C TRP A 95 -2.23 18.05 1.65
N THR A 96 -1.52 17.08 1.15
CA THR A 96 -0.57 17.23 0.05
C THR A 96 -0.95 16.28 -1.08
N GLN A 97 -1.15 16.81 -2.28
CA GLN A 97 -1.28 16.01 -3.49
C GLN A 97 0.11 15.53 -3.90
N ILE A 98 0.23 14.23 -4.18
CA ILE A 98 1.48 13.56 -4.53
C ILE A 98 1.27 12.69 -5.77
N ASP A 99 1.20 13.34 -6.92
CA ASP A 99 1.06 12.65 -8.21
C ASP A 99 2.43 12.39 -8.84
N VAL A 100 2.60 11.20 -9.39
CA VAL A 100 3.79 10.87 -10.18
C VAL A 100 3.85 11.78 -11.41
N PRO A 101 4.92 12.56 -11.60
CA PRO A 101 5.01 13.50 -12.70
C PRO A 101 5.26 12.78 -14.04
N THR A 102 4.39 13.01 -15.01
CA THR A 102 4.49 12.40 -16.34
C THR A 102 5.86 12.60 -17.01
N ASN A 103 6.43 13.80 -16.89
CA ASN A 103 7.62 14.17 -17.66
C ASN A 103 8.94 13.59 -17.14
N SER A 104 8.97 13.06 -15.93
CA SER A 104 10.22 12.57 -15.31
C SER A 104 10.38 11.06 -15.34
N LEU A 105 9.30 10.31 -15.59
CA LEU A 105 9.28 8.86 -15.39
C LEU A 105 8.72 8.07 -16.58
N THR A 106 8.34 8.74 -17.69
CA THR A 106 7.64 8.06 -18.79
C THR A 106 8.32 8.26 -20.13
N THR A 107 8.09 7.32 -21.03
CA THR A 107 8.48 7.41 -22.44
C THR A 107 7.63 8.47 -23.15
N VAL A 108 8.15 9.08 -24.19
CA VAL A 108 7.40 10.04 -25.03
C VAL A 108 6.09 9.42 -25.54
N GLY A 109 4.99 10.16 -25.38
CA GLY A 109 3.65 9.72 -25.80
C GLY A 109 2.88 8.88 -24.77
N VAL A 110 3.45 8.69 -23.57
CA VAL A 110 2.80 8.00 -22.46
C VAL A 110 2.64 8.96 -21.28
N SER A 111 1.50 8.92 -20.62
CA SER A 111 1.18 9.79 -19.48
C SER A 111 0.77 8.97 -18.27
N VAL A 112 1.01 9.50 -17.07
CA VAL A 112 0.47 8.93 -15.83
C VAL A 112 -1.03 9.24 -15.76
N CYS A 113 -1.84 8.23 -15.49
CA CYS A 113 -3.29 8.38 -15.34
C CYS A 113 -3.80 8.11 -13.93
N ASN A 114 -3.10 7.32 -13.14
CA ASN A 114 -3.40 7.09 -11.73
C ASN A 114 -2.13 7.16 -10.89
N THR A 115 -2.22 7.68 -9.68
CA THR A 115 -1.19 7.59 -8.65
C THR A 115 -1.84 7.13 -7.35
N ILE A 116 -1.41 6.00 -6.82
CA ILE A 116 -2.01 5.34 -5.66
C ILE A 116 -0.92 5.04 -4.62
N PRO A 117 -0.65 5.96 -3.69
CA PRO A 117 0.21 5.70 -2.53
C PRO A 117 -0.39 4.64 -1.60
N HIS A 118 0.38 3.63 -1.22
CA HIS A 118 -0.09 2.53 -0.38
C HIS A 118 0.49 2.53 1.03
N SER A 119 1.73 2.97 1.20
CA SER A 119 2.37 2.92 2.52
C SER A 119 3.37 4.04 2.70
N THR A 120 3.58 4.45 3.97
CA THR A 120 4.54 5.51 4.31
C THR A 120 5.28 5.16 5.60
N MET A 121 6.60 5.36 5.61
CA MET A 121 7.42 5.23 6.81
C MET A 121 8.67 6.10 6.72
N GLY A 122 9.08 6.70 7.85
CA GLY A 122 10.20 7.65 7.83
C GLY A 122 9.93 8.82 6.87
N ASP A 123 10.83 9.04 5.94
CA ASP A 123 10.72 10.08 4.90
C ASP A 123 10.20 9.54 3.55
N LEU A 124 9.67 8.33 3.50
CA LEU A 124 9.27 7.68 2.26
C LEU A 124 7.79 7.38 2.17
N VAL A 125 7.29 7.43 0.95
CA VAL A 125 6.00 6.88 0.52
C VAL A 125 6.27 5.90 -0.61
N VAL A 126 5.64 4.74 -0.58
CA VAL A 126 5.62 3.78 -1.70
C VAL A 126 4.20 3.60 -2.21
N GLY A 127 4.09 3.28 -3.49
CA GLY A 127 2.80 3.07 -4.12
C GLY A 127 2.94 2.69 -5.58
N ASN A 128 1.81 2.76 -6.27
CA ASN A 128 1.68 2.36 -7.66
C ASN A 128 1.21 3.53 -8.52
N TYR A 129 1.54 3.48 -9.80
CA TYR A 129 0.99 4.37 -10.80
C TYR A 129 0.70 3.62 -12.09
N ASP A 130 -0.30 4.09 -12.82
CA ASP A 130 -0.69 3.54 -14.09
C ASP A 130 -0.36 4.50 -15.23
N LEU A 131 -0.09 3.94 -16.39
CA LEU A 131 0.22 4.67 -17.60
C LEU A 131 -0.90 4.55 -18.63
N THR A 132 -1.09 5.60 -19.43
CA THR A 132 -2.01 5.61 -20.56
C THR A 132 -1.39 6.30 -21.77
N THR A 133 -1.76 5.85 -22.96
CA THR A 133 -1.46 6.51 -24.23
C THR A 133 -2.61 7.43 -24.68
N ASN A 134 -3.74 7.41 -23.98
CA ASN A 134 -4.94 8.17 -24.34
C ASN A 134 -5.47 9.02 -23.18
N LEU A 135 -5.05 10.27 -23.14
CA LEU A 135 -5.50 11.24 -22.12
C LEU A 135 -6.99 11.65 -22.26
N SER A 136 -7.60 11.43 -23.42
CA SER A 136 -9.03 11.70 -23.61
C SER A 136 -9.91 10.60 -23.00
N LYS A 137 -9.35 9.43 -22.83
CA LYS A 137 -9.89 8.25 -22.14
C LYS A 137 -8.77 7.61 -21.34
N PRO A 138 -8.43 8.12 -20.16
CA PRO A 138 -7.28 7.63 -19.41
C PRO A 138 -7.59 6.25 -18.78
N ILE A 139 -7.75 5.24 -19.62
CA ILE A 139 -7.82 3.85 -19.21
C ILE A 139 -6.38 3.37 -19.07
N PRO A 140 -6.00 2.77 -17.95
CA PRO A 140 -4.68 2.16 -17.80
C PRO A 140 -4.39 1.18 -18.91
N ASN A 141 -3.20 1.27 -19.50
CA ASN A 141 -2.75 0.24 -20.45
C ASN A 141 -2.56 -1.07 -19.71
N ALA A 142 -3.04 -2.18 -20.25
CA ALA A 142 -2.88 -3.48 -19.61
C ALA A 142 -1.39 -3.81 -19.36
N GLY A 143 -1.08 -4.31 -18.17
CA GLY A 143 0.27 -4.72 -17.80
C GLY A 143 1.24 -3.58 -17.49
N THR A 144 0.76 -2.34 -17.36
CA THR A 144 1.60 -1.16 -17.08
C THR A 144 1.60 -0.72 -15.62
N GLY A 145 1.23 -1.60 -14.70
CA GLY A 145 1.41 -1.33 -13.27
C GLY A 145 2.89 -1.05 -12.98
N ASN A 146 3.17 0.10 -12.38
CA ASN A 146 4.51 0.53 -12.03
C ASN A 146 4.53 0.93 -10.56
N ALA A 147 5.65 0.73 -9.89
CA ALA A 147 5.81 1.14 -8.51
C ALA A 147 6.75 2.33 -8.39
N PHE A 148 6.51 3.14 -7.36
CA PHE A 148 7.31 4.30 -7.05
C PHE A 148 7.73 4.36 -5.58
N ILE A 149 8.79 5.13 -5.33
CA ILE A 149 9.18 5.66 -4.04
C ILE A 149 9.14 7.18 -4.16
N TYR A 150 8.42 7.86 -3.26
CA TYR A 150 8.42 9.30 -3.14
C TYR A 150 9.14 9.71 -1.85
N HIS A 151 10.13 10.60 -1.97
CA HIS A 151 10.88 11.16 -0.86
C HIS A 151 10.20 12.45 -0.40
N ILE A 152 9.64 12.46 0.80
CA ILE A 152 8.77 13.53 1.30
C ILE A 152 9.53 14.85 1.43
N THR A 153 10.73 14.83 2.01
CA THR A 153 11.54 16.03 2.26
C THR A 153 12.09 16.62 0.96
N SER A 154 12.69 15.80 0.10
CA SER A 154 13.31 16.26 -1.15
C SER A 154 12.32 16.40 -2.29
N LYS A 155 11.10 15.85 -2.16
CA LYS A 155 10.08 15.74 -3.21
C LYS A 155 10.57 14.98 -4.46
N ALA A 156 11.58 14.16 -4.30
CA ALA A 156 12.16 13.36 -5.37
C ALA A 156 11.34 12.06 -5.57
N TRP A 157 11.35 11.58 -6.80
CA TRP A 157 10.71 10.33 -7.19
C TRP A 157 11.76 9.32 -7.63
N THR A 158 11.56 8.07 -7.25
CA THR A 158 12.36 6.93 -7.71
C THR A 158 11.42 5.85 -8.24
N ILE A 159 11.64 5.37 -9.45
CA ILE A 159 10.92 4.20 -9.96
C ILE A 159 11.45 2.97 -9.22
N LEU A 160 10.53 2.20 -8.67
CA LEU A 160 10.87 0.92 -8.08
C LEU A 160 10.67 -0.17 -9.13
N ALA A 161 11.77 -0.57 -9.74
CA ALA A 161 11.84 -1.67 -10.69
C ALA A 161 12.88 -2.68 -10.17
N PRO A 162 12.49 -3.55 -9.21
CA PRO A 162 13.42 -4.54 -8.70
C PRO A 162 13.76 -5.50 -9.83
N THR A 163 15.05 -5.60 -10.14
CA THR A 163 15.54 -6.49 -11.23
C THR A 163 16.56 -7.46 -10.68
N ASN A 164 16.37 -8.73 -11.01
CA ASN A 164 17.47 -9.68 -11.04
C ASN A 164 18.06 -9.65 -12.46
N ALA A 165 19.25 -9.09 -12.62
CA ALA A 165 20.01 -9.12 -13.87
C ALA A 165 19.27 -8.56 -15.12
N GLY A 166 19.00 -7.28 -15.17
CA GLY A 166 18.95 -6.53 -16.43
C GLY A 166 17.62 -6.31 -17.11
N THR A 167 16.52 -6.94 -16.70
CA THR A 167 15.18 -6.65 -17.22
C THR A 167 14.26 -6.20 -16.08
N ALA A 168 13.72 -4.98 -16.20
CA ALA A 168 12.67 -4.56 -15.28
C ALA A 168 11.46 -5.49 -15.44
N PRO A 169 10.92 -6.08 -14.37
CA PRO A 169 9.70 -6.86 -14.46
C PRO A 169 8.56 -5.92 -14.90
N SER A 170 7.73 -6.36 -15.83
CA SER A 170 6.47 -5.71 -16.14
C SER A 170 5.54 -5.85 -14.93
N GLY A 171 4.70 -4.84 -14.65
CA GLY A 171 3.70 -4.95 -13.61
C GLY A 171 4.25 -5.06 -12.18
N THR A 172 5.09 -4.10 -11.76
CA THR A 172 5.57 -4.01 -10.37
C THR A 172 4.60 -3.21 -9.52
N THR A 173 4.30 -3.71 -8.31
CA THR A 173 3.47 -3.03 -7.31
C THR A 173 4.22 -2.94 -5.98
N ALA A 174 4.03 -1.85 -5.22
CA ALA A 174 4.61 -1.65 -3.89
C ALA A 174 3.52 -1.28 -2.90
N TYR A 175 3.23 -2.18 -1.97
CA TYR A 175 2.14 -2.03 -1.01
C TYR A 175 2.62 -1.78 0.42
N GLY A 176 3.84 -2.17 0.75
CA GLY A 176 4.38 -2.04 2.10
C GLY A 176 5.79 -1.50 2.15
N ILE A 177 6.10 -0.72 3.20
CA ILE A 177 7.45 -0.23 3.49
C ILE A 177 7.73 -0.32 4.98
N TRP A 178 8.94 -0.74 5.33
CA TRP A 178 9.43 -0.79 6.70
C TRP A 178 10.83 -0.19 6.80
N GLN A 179 11.01 0.77 7.74
CA GLN A 179 12.32 1.35 8.04
C GLN A 179 13.10 0.42 8.99
N ASN A 180 14.30 0.02 8.60
CA ASN A 180 15.11 -0.95 9.31
C ASN A 180 15.90 -0.32 10.47
N GLY A 181 15.19 0.19 11.44
CA GLY A 181 15.72 0.92 12.61
C GLY A 181 15.29 2.39 12.63
N SER A 182 15.25 2.97 13.82
CA SER A 182 14.89 4.38 14.00
C SER A 182 15.90 5.28 13.30
N ASN A 183 15.41 6.17 12.43
CA ASN A 183 16.22 7.08 11.61
C ASN A 183 17.24 6.39 10.67
N SER A 184 17.04 5.11 10.38
CA SER A 184 17.89 4.39 9.41
C SER A 184 17.65 4.89 7.99
N SER A 185 18.72 4.92 7.17
CA SER A 185 18.61 5.09 5.71
C SER A 185 18.15 3.82 4.99
N SER A 186 18.14 2.68 5.68
CA SER A 186 17.77 1.38 5.13
C SER A 186 16.29 1.10 5.32
N TYR A 187 15.63 0.71 4.24
CA TYR A 187 14.22 0.33 4.20
C TYR A 187 14.05 -1.03 3.53
N THR A 188 13.02 -1.75 3.92
CA THR A 188 12.55 -2.94 3.19
C THR A 188 11.19 -2.65 2.58
N ILE A 189 11.05 -2.91 1.28
CA ILE A 189 9.83 -2.69 0.51
C ILE A 189 9.25 -4.05 0.13
N ALA A 190 7.94 -4.17 0.27
CA ALA A 190 7.16 -5.35 -0.04
C ALA A 190 6.15 -5.06 -1.15
N GLY A 191 5.94 -6.03 -2.04
CA GLY A 191 4.97 -5.89 -3.13
C GLY A 191 4.87 -7.13 -3.99
N GLY A 192 4.49 -6.96 -5.25
CA GLY A 192 4.44 -7.99 -6.28
C GLY A 192 5.06 -7.49 -7.58
N ALA A 193 5.59 -8.40 -8.36
CA ALA A 193 6.12 -8.11 -9.69
C ALA A 193 5.93 -9.31 -10.62
N ASP A 194 5.80 -9.03 -11.91
CA ASP A 194 5.87 -10.09 -12.90
C ASP A 194 7.29 -10.68 -12.92
N ASN A 195 7.38 -11.93 -12.58
CA ASN A 195 8.61 -12.73 -12.62
C ASN A 195 8.40 -13.89 -13.57
N ASN A 196 8.88 -13.73 -14.82
CA ASN A 196 8.73 -14.69 -15.90
C ASN A 196 7.26 -15.07 -16.22
N GLY A 197 6.38 -14.08 -16.32
CA GLY A 197 4.97 -14.26 -16.65
C GLY A 197 4.08 -14.67 -15.47
N THR A 198 4.62 -14.70 -14.24
CA THR A 198 3.86 -14.96 -13.03
C THR A 198 4.04 -13.81 -12.06
N ASN A 199 2.94 -13.21 -11.60
CA ASN A 199 2.99 -12.20 -10.55
C ASN A 199 3.44 -12.86 -9.25
N THR A 200 4.60 -12.45 -8.75
CA THR A 200 5.29 -13.07 -7.60
C THR A 200 5.58 -12.00 -6.54
N ALA A 201 5.29 -12.31 -5.30
CA ALA A 201 5.61 -11.43 -4.17
C ALA A 201 7.11 -11.21 -4.06
N PHE A 202 7.53 -10.02 -3.64
CA PHE A 202 8.94 -9.72 -3.40
C PHE A 202 9.17 -8.93 -2.13
N LEU A 203 10.39 -9.06 -1.61
CA LEU A 203 11.03 -8.12 -0.69
C LEU A 203 12.29 -7.59 -1.34
N VAL A 204 12.55 -6.31 -1.15
CA VAL A 204 13.79 -5.65 -1.59
C VAL A 204 14.21 -4.61 -0.56
N ASP A 205 15.51 -4.49 -0.31
CA ASP A 205 16.06 -3.42 0.49
C ASP A 205 16.38 -2.20 -0.36
N TYR A 206 16.10 -1.03 0.19
CA TYR A 206 16.44 0.26 -0.39
C TYR A 206 17.24 1.11 0.60
N ASP A 207 18.41 1.58 0.18
CA ASP A 207 19.25 2.50 0.94
C ASP A 207 19.09 3.92 0.36
N THR A 208 18.44 4.80 1.12
CA THR A 208 18.19 6.19 0.71
C THR A 208 19.45 7.02 0.61
N SER A 209 20.51 6.67 1.34
CA SER A 209 21.78 7.42 1.31
C SER A 209 22.60 7.15 0.03
N LYS A 210 22.36 6.00 -0.59
CA LYS A 210 23.03 5.57 -1.83
C LYS A 210 22.10 5.56 -3.05
N GLY A 211 20.79 5.59 -2.83
CA GLY A 211 19.79 5.43 -3.89
C GLY A 211 19.84 4.02 -4.53
N THR A 212 20.21 2.99 -3.78
CA THR A 212 20.44 1.64 -4.32
C THR A 212 19.50 0.60 -3.74
N PHE A 213 19.13 -0.36 -4.60
CA PHE A 213 18.38 -1.56 -4.23
C PHE A 213 19.33 -2.74 -4.03
N THR A 214 19.06 -3.56 -3.00
CA THR A 214 19.82 -4.77 -2.69
C THR A 214 18.89 -5.87 -2.18
N ASN A 215 19.39 -7.11 -2.09
CA ASN A 215 18.69 -8.24 -1.47
C ASN A 215 17.32 -8.56 -2.07
N LEU A 216 17.07 -8.27 -3.36
CA LEU A 216 15.82 -8.67 -3.99
C LEU A 216 15.61 -10.18 -3.87
N THR A 217 14.46 -10.55 -3.29
CA THR A 217 14.05 -11.94 -3.12
C THR A 217 12.60 -12.09 -3.48
N TYR A 218 12.29 -13.06 -4.35
CA TYR A 218 10.93 -13.42 -4.73
C TYR A 218 10.38 -14.55 -3.84
N PHE A 219 9.08 -14.48 -3.56
CA PHE A 219 8.37 -15.43 -2.71
C PHE A 219 7.09 -15.88 -3.40
N ALA A 220 6.91 -17.18 -3.52
CA ALA A 220 5.68 -17.78 -4.00
C ALA A 220 5.14 -18.74 -2.95
N ASP A 221 3.81 -18.80 -2.81
CA ASP A 221 3.17 -19.88 -2.07
C ASP A 221 3.24 -21.14 -2.93
N THR A 222 4.16 -22.05 -2.56
CA THR A 222 4.36 -23.30 -3.30
C THR A 222 3.27 -24.33 -3.10
N SER A 223 2.38 -24.13 -2.11
CA SER A 223 1.22 -25.00 -1.89
C SER A 223 0.19 -24.84 -3.01
N THR A 224 0.19 -23.71 -3.70
CA THR A 224 -0.70 -23.38 -4.81
C THR A 224 -0.01 -22.52 -5.85
N PRO A 225 0.33 -23.10 -7.00
CA PRO A 225 0.87 -22.34 -8.11
C PRO A 225 -0.11 -21.24 -8.57
N GLY A 226 0.39 -20.06 -8.79
CA GLY A 226 -0.40 -18.94 -9.26
C GLY A 226 0.19 -17.60 -8.84
N PHE A 227 -0.63 -16.54 -8.85
CA PHE A 227 -0.17 -15.22 -8.47
C PHE A 227 0.02 -15.10 -6.95
N THR A 228 0.98 -14.30 -6.55
CA THR A 228 1.27 -13.97 -5.16
C THR A 228 1.77 -12.53 -5.10
N HIS A 229 1.25 -11.72 -4.17
CA HIS A 229 1.87 -10.43 -3.83
C HIS A 229 1.69 -10.09 -2.35
N PHE A 230 2.62 -9.31 -1.81
CA PHE A 230 2.52 -8.80 -0.44
C PHE A 230 1.75 -7.49 -0.42
N GLU A 231 0.76 -7.39 0.51
CA GLU A 231 -0.10 -6.22 0.69
C GLU A 231 0.38 -5.30 1.83
N GLY A 232 1.24 -5.79 2.70
CA GLY A 232 1.74 -5.02 3.83
C GLY A 232 2.88 -5.71 4.53
N ILE A 233 3.62 -4.93 5.34
CA ILE A 233 4.80 -5.38 6.08
C ILE A 233 4.86 -4.73 7.47
N THR A 234 5.27 -5.48 8.47
CA THR A 234 5.66 -4.98 9.79
C THR A 234 6.93 -5.68 10.27
N GLY A 235 7.86 -4.91 10.82
CA GLY A 235 9.06 -5.48 11.41
C GLY A 235 8.77 -6.21 12.71
N ARG A 236 9.55 -7.24 12.98
CA ARG A 236 9.64 -7.95 14.24
C ARG A 236 11.09 -8.26 14.57
N GLU A 237 11.35 -8.78 15.74
CA GLU A 237 12.70 -9.27 16.07
C GLU A 237 13.15 -10.33 15.05
N GLY A 238 14.31 -10.09 14.45
CA GLY A 238 14.94 -10.99 13.48
C GLY A 238 14.23 -11.09 12.12
N GLY A 239 13.25 -10.20 11.78
CA GLY A 239 12.62 -10.27 10.45
C GLY A 239 11.33 -9.47 10.30
N TYR A 240 10.41 -10.01 9.50
CA TYR A 240 9.18 -9.35 9.13
C TYR A 240 7.98 -10.28 9.20
N ASN A 241 6.84 -9.69 9.51
CA ASN A 241 5.53 -10.29 9.25
C ASN A 241 4.87 -9.51 8.11
N LEU A 242 4.19 -10.24 7.23
CA LEU A 242 3.55 -9.71 6.03
C LEU A 242 2.14 -10.28 5.92
N ILE A 243 1.32 -9.60 5.16
CA ILE A 243 0.09 -10.15 4.62
C ILE A 243 0.28 -10.32 3.12
N ALA A 244 -0.22 -11.40 2.57
CA ALA A 244 -0.15 -11.69 1.15
C ALA A 244 -1.53 -11.99 0.58
N THR A 245 -1.76 -11.63 -0.67
CA THR A 245 -2.81 -12.18 -1.52
C THR A 245 -2.20 -13.30 -2.37
N THR A 246 -2.86 -14.44 -2.40
CA THR A 246 -2.48 -15.61 -3.20
C THR A 246 -3.66 -16.08 -4.03
N THR A 247 -3.42 -16.99 -4.96
CA THR A 247 -4.49 -17.64 -5.74
C THR A 247 -5.58 -18.27 -4.87
N ASN A 248 -5.24 -18.71 -3.65
CA ASN A 248 -6.16 -19.36 -2.72
C ASN A 248 -6.69 -18.45 -1.60
N GLY A 249 -6.54 -17.15 -1.74
CA GLY A 249 -6.93 -16.17 -0.74
C GLY A 249 -5.75 -15.61 0.05
N PRO A 250 -6.02 -14.91 1.17
CA PRO A 250 -4.99 -14.25 1.93
C PRO A 250 -4.16 -15.22 2.77
N ALA A 251 -2.91 -14.85 2.99
CA ALA A 251 -2.02 -15.54 3.91
C ALA A 251 -1.25 -14.57 4.80
N PHE A 252 -1.05 -14.92 6.06
CA PHE A 252 -0.04 -14.29 6.90
C PHE A 252 1.30 -14.97 6.63
N VAL A 253 2.34 -14.17 6.44
CA VAL A 253 3.65 -14.65 6.04
C VAL A 253 4.72 -14.14 7.00
N SER A 254 5.56 -15.03 7.50
CA SER A 254 6.73 -14.66 8.30
C SER A 254 8.01 -14.95 7.53
N VAL A 255 8.90 -13.94 7.46
CA VAL A 255 10.20 -14.03 6.80
C VAL A 255 11.28 -13.59 7.78
N ASN A 256 12.30 -14.40 7.98
CA ASN A 256 13.44 -14.04 8.80
C ASN A 256 14.47 -13.24 7.98
N ARG A 257 15.12 -12.31 8.65
CA ARG A 257 16.31 -11.64 8.13
C ARG A 257 17.51 -12.58 8.23
N THR A 258 18.36 -12.58 7.24
CA THR A 258 19.64 -13.32 7.24
C THR A 258 20.79 -12.33 7.01
N ALA A 259 22.01 -12.79 7.15
CA ALA A 259 23.19 -11.97 6.86
C ALA A 259 23.28 -11.53 5.39
N THR A 260 22.63 -12.26 4.47
CA THR A 260 22.69 -12.04 3.03
C THR A 260 21.34 -11.68 2.41
N GLY A 261 20.34 -11.25 3.23
CA GLY A 261 19.03 -10.85 2.73
C GLY A 261 17.87 -11.46 3.51
N PHE A 262 17.04 -12.25 2.85
CA PHE A 262 15.81 -12.82 3.41
C PHE A 262 15.85 -14.34 3.38
N GLY A 263 15.41 -14.96 4.47
CA GLY A 263 15.23 -16.41 4.57
C GLY A 263 13.94 -16.90 3.92
N PRO A 264 13.67 -18.20 3.99
CA PRO A 264 12.44 -18.77 3.46
C PRO A 264 11.19 -18.22 4.16
N ALA A 265 10.10 -18.09 3.41
CA ALA A 265 8.82 -17.65 3.92
C ALA A 265 8.04 -18.81 4.58
N LYS A 266 7.41 -18.53 5.73
CA LYS A 266 6.44 -19.42 6.37
C LYS A 266 5.05 -18.84 6.13
N TRP A 267 4.20 -19.58 5.44
CA TRP A 267 2.85 -19.20 5.05
C TRP A 267 1.80 -19.76 6.01
N THR A 268 0.81 -18.95 6.36
CA THR A 268 -0.34 -19.34 7.20
C THR A 268 -1.60 -18.78 6.55
N PRO A 269 -2.48 -19.61 5.98
CA PRO A 269 -3.72 -19.15 5.37
C PRO A 269 -4.62 -18.40 6.37
N LEU A 270 -5.32 -17.35 5.90
CA LEU A 270 -6.19 -16.47 6.69
C LEU A 270 -7.62 -16.42 6.15
N ASN A 271 -8.22 -17.54 5.86
CA ASN A 271 -9.62 -17.56 5.42
C ASN A 271 -10.57 -17.33 6.59
N TYR A 272 -11.44 -16.32 6.49
CA TYR A 272 -12.48 -16.09 7.48
C TYR A 272 -13.51 -17.23 7.43
N PRO A 273 -13.85 -17.87 8.57
CA PRO A 273 -14.73 -19.03 8.58
C PRO A 273 -16.12 -18.71 8.01
N GLY A 274 -16.56 -19.51 7.05
CA GLY A 274 -17.89 -19.35 6.42
C GLY A 274 -18.02 -18.18 5.45
N SER A 275 -16.94 -17.49 5.11
CA SER A 275 -16.96 -16.46 4.07
C SER A 275 -16.95 -17.06 2.67
N THR A 276 -17.53 -16.33 1.72
CA THR A 276 -17.42 -16.65 0.29
C THR A 276 -16.13 -16.14 -0.32
N MET A 277 -15.58 -15.06 0.24
CA MET A 277 -14.30 -14.48 -0.12
C MET A 277 -13.67 -13.79 1.10
N THR A 278 -12.37 -13.91 1.25
CA THR A 278 -11.56 -13.20 2.25
C THR A 278 -10.40 -12.53 1.55
N THR A 279 -10.07 -11.30 1.95
CA THR A 279 -8.87 -10.59 1.51
C THR A 279 -7.94 -10.31 2.69
N GLY A 280 -6.66 -10.11 2.43
CA GLY A 280 -5.72 -9.59 3.41
C GLY A 280 -5.19 -8.24 2.93
N ASN A 281 -5.41 -7.18 3.69
CA ASN A 281 -5.13 -5.82 3.24
C ASN A 281 -3.92 -5.19 3.93
N THR A 282 -3.64 -5.58 5.18
CA THR A 282 -2.48 -5.05 5.92
C THR A 282 -2.14 -5.91 7.12
N VAL A 283 -0.97 -5.67 7.70
CA VAL A 283 -0.45 -6.36 8.87
C VAL A 283 0.09 -5.37 9.90
N TYR A 284 -0.14 -5.67 11.16
CA TYR A 284 0.47 -4.96 12.28
C TYR A 284 0.93 -5.96 13.35
N GLN A 285 2.24 -6.05 13.57
CA GLN A 285 2.83 -7.06 14.46
C GLN A 285 2.37 -8.48 14.07
N ASN A 286 1.61 -9.16 14.94
CA ASN A 286 1.03 -10.48 14.70
C ASN A 286 -0.48 -10.45 14.37
N TYR A 287 -0.99 -9.29 13.93
CA TYR A 287 -2.38 -9.14 13.49
C TYR A 287 -2.43 -8.99 11.97
N GLY A 288 -3.20 -9.86 11.31
CA GLY A 288 -3.62 -9.69 9.92
C GLY A 288 -4.98 -8.99 9.88
N LEU A 289 -5.12 -8.00 9.01
CA LEU A 289 -6.35 -7.24 8.82
C LEU A 289 -6.80 -7.34 7.37
N GLY A 290 -8.10 -7.45 7.16
CA GLY A 290 -8.67 -7.52 5.82
C GLY A 290 -10.18 -7.40 5.85
N ILE A 291 -10.79 -7.75 4.73
CA ILE A 291 -12.24 -7.80 4.56
C ILE A 291 -12.70 -9.20 4.19
N TYR A 292 -13.96 -9.51 4.49
CA TYR A 292 -14.60 -10.73 4.04
C TYR A 292 -16.04 -10.46 3.60
N PHE A 293 -16.53 -11.31 2.71
CA PHE A 293 -17.90 -11.30 2.23
C PHE A 293 -18.64 -12.47 2.86
N GLY A 294 -19.79 -12.18 3.49
CA GLY A 294 -20.58 -13.16 4.21
C GLY A 294 -21.36 -14.10 3.30
N LEU A 295 -22.00 -15.10 3.90
CA LEU A 295 -22.79 -16.13 3.21
C LEU A 295 -24.03 -15.57 2.46
N GLY A 296 -24.39 -14.30 2.64
CA GLY A 296 -25.49 -13.62 1.95
C GLY A 296 -25.14 -13.06 0.55
N GLY A 297 -23.96 -13.38 0.02
CA GLY A 297 -23.48 -12.89 -1.27
C GLY A 297 -22.45 -11.77 -1.16
N LEU A 298 -21.94 -11.28 -2.31
CA LEU A 298 -20.91 -10.24 -2.41
C LEU A 298 -21.39 -8.82 -2.00
N SER A 299 -22.65 -8.67 -1.57
CA SER A 299 -23.24 -7.37 -1.24
C SER A 299 -22.97 -6.89 0.19
N VAL A 300 -22.44 -7.74 1.07
CA VAL A 300 -22.15 -7.38 2.47
C VAL A 300 -20.67 -7.55 2.76
N GLU A 301 -19.97 -6.44 2.73
CA GLU A 301 -18.54 -6.35 3.05
C GLU A 301 -18.35 -6.10 4.55
N ASN A 302 -17.51 -6.90 5.17
CA ASN A 302 -17.17 -6.78 6.59
C ASN A 302 -15.64 -6.76 6.76
N SER A 303 -15.15 -6.08 7.78
CA SER A 303 -13.73 -6.14 8.15
C SER A 303 -13.47 -7.19 9.22
N TYR A 304 -12.27 -7.74 9.23
CA TYR A 304 -11.82 -8.65 10.27
C TYR A 304 -10.41 -8.31 10.76
N VAL A 305 -10.12 -8.77 11.97
CA VAL A 305 -8.80 -8.80 12.56
C VAL A 305 -8.50 -10.23 12.99
N ALA A 306 -7.45 -10.81 12.45
CA ALA A 306 -6.95 -12.13 12.84
C ALA A 306 -5.69 -11.98 13.69
N ARG A 307 -5.70 -12.47 14.91
CA ARG A 307 -4.50 -12.54 15.75
C ARG A 307 -3.83 -13.90 15.56
N LEU A 308 -2.60 -13.88 15.13
CA LEU A 308 -1.81 -15.09 14.97
C LEU A 308 -0.99 -15.35 16.23
N LYS A 309 -0.96 -16.61 16.64
CA LYS A 309 -0.04 -17.03 17.69
C LYS A 309 1.38 -17.07 17.14
N PRO A 310 2.35 -16.52 17.87
CA PRO A 310 3.77 -16.57 17.46
C PRO A 310 4.29 -17.98 17.26
#